data_b6ed2bd7f7cf79ead0706c54bcdb7133
#
_entry.id   b6ed2bd7f7cf79ead0706c54bcdb7133
#
_cell.length_a   1.000
_cell.length_b   1.000
_cell.length_c   1.000
_cell.angle_alpha   90.00
_cell.angle_beta   90.00
_cell.angle_gamma   90.00
#
_symmetry.space_group_name_H-M   'P 1'
#
loop_
_entity.id
_entity.type
_entity.pdbx_description
1 polymer ?
#
loop_
_entity_poly.entity_id
_entity_poly.type
_entity_poly.pdbx_seq_one_letter_code
_entity_poly.pdbx_strand_id
1 'polypeptide(L)'
;VPGDIVVLLGGRTGRDGCGGATGSSKSHSLSSLETCGAEVQKGNAPEERKLQRLFRNAEASKLIKRCNDFGAGGVSVAIGELADGLDINLDAVPKKYDGLDGTELAISESQERMAVVVDKADVKKFCELAEKENLEATVVAEVKQEAYLTMTWNGKRIVNISREFLNSNGAEKHISIAPEKTQNFEKAVTDDFEKQYKDLASDLNVCSKRGLSERFDSTIGSGTVLMPFGGKNQLTPIQAMVQKISVEKKHTNDCSFMSWGYNPF
;
A
#
# COMPACT_ATOMS: atom_id res chain seq x y z
N VAL A 1 -4.71 -16.28 14.50
CA VAL A 1 -5.11 -17.56 15.15
C VAL A 1 -6.63 -17.66 15.05
N PRO A 2 -7.22 -18.85 14.82
CA PRO A 2 -8.68 -19.01 14.83
C PRO A 2 -9.31 -18.43 16.10
N GLY A 3 -10.38 -17.67 15.92
CA GLY A 3 -11.03 -16.89 17.00
C GLY A 3 -10.56 -15.44 17.14
N ASP A 4 -9.47 -15.07 16.48
CA ASP A 4 -9.05 -13.66 16.38
C ASP A 4 -10.09 -12.86 15.58
N ILE A 5 -10.17 -11.59 15.87
CA ILE A 5 -11.17 -10.68 15.30
C ILE A 5 -10.49 -9.69 14.36
N VAL A 6 -11.16 -9.44 13.24
CA VAL A 6 -10.74 -8.40 12.30
C VAL A 6 -11.56 -7.14 12.54
N VAL A 7 -10.85 -6.05 12.82
CA VAL A 7 -11.43 -4.71 13.00
C VAL A 7 -11.06 -3.85 11.79
N LEU A 8 -12.06 -3.26 11.17
CA LEU A 8 -11.89 -2.25 10.13
C LEU A 8 -11.82 -0.88 10.80
N LEU A 9 -10.82 -0.11 10.46
CA LEU A 9 -10.56 1.23 10.98
C LEU A 9 -10.70 2.27 9.87
N GLY A 10 -11.19 3.45 10.23
CA GLY A 10 -11.11 4.64 9.39
C GLY A 10 -12.34 4.91 8.55
N GLY A 11 -12.12 5.37 7.34
CA GLY A 11 -13.15 5.88 6.44
C GLY A 11 -14.24 4.88 6.08
N ARG A 12 -15.42 5.40 5.74
CA ARG A 12 -16.57 4.60 5.32
C ARG A 12 -16.51 4.24 3.84
N THR A 13 -17.17 3.16 3.47
CA THR A 13 -17.17 2.61 2.13
C THR A 13 -18.13 3.33 1.19
N GLY A 14 -17.65 3.71 0.04
CA GLY A 14 -18.43 4.20 -1.12
C GLY A 14 -18.16 3.34 -2.35
N ARG A 15 -18.47 3.87 -3.54
CA ARG A 15 -18.17 3.23 -4.85
C ARG A 15 -16.76 3.49 -5.35
N ASP A 16 -15.89 4.01 -4.48
CA ASP A 16 -14.51 4.34 -4.84
C ASP A 16 -13.81 3.11 -5.43
N GLY A 17 -13.30 3.22 -6.66
CA GLY A 17 -12.54 2.17 -7.32
C GLY A 17 -13.32 0.90 -7.70
N CYS A 18 -14.65 0.88 -7.62
CA CYS A 18 -15.45 -0.30 -7.99
C CYS A 18 -15.28 -0.73 -9.45
N GLY A 19 -14.83 0.17 -10.34
CA GLY A 19 -14.41 -0.15 -11.70
C GLY A 19 -13.08 -0.92 -11.79
N GLY A 20 -12.41 -1.11 -10.68
CA GLY A 20 -11.13 -1.81 -10.53
C GLY A 20 -9.92 -1.03 -11.03
N ALA A 21 -8.73 -1.58 -10.78
CA ALA A 21 -7.45 -0.98 -11.20
C ALA A 21 -7.36 -0.71 -12.72
N THR A 22 -8.07 -1.48 -13.52
CA THR A 22 -8.22 -1.22 -14.96
C THR A 22 -8.98 0.07 -15.25
N GLY A 23 -9.88 0.51 -14.39
CA GLY A 23 -10.58 1.80 -14.49
C GLY A 23 -9.65 2.97 -14.26
N SER A 24 -8.77 2.89 -13.26
CA SER A 24 -7.78 3.94 -12.95
C SER A 24 -6.63 4.00 -13.95
N SER A 25 -6.38 2.92 -14.71
CA SER A 25 -5.30 2.82 -15.69
C SER A 25 -5.72 3.21 -17.12
N LYS A 26 -6.99 3.53 -17.36
CA LYS A 26 -7.49 3.98 -18.67
C LYS A 26 -7.28 5.48 -18.84
N SER A 27 -7.09 5.90 -20.11
CA SER A 27 -7.14 7.33 -20.44
C SER A 27 -8.53 7.89 -20.16
N HIS A 28 -8.61 8.93 -19.35
CA HIS A 28 -9.86 9.59 -19.02
C HIS A 28 -10.19 10.67 -20.05
N SER A 29 -11.47 10.74 -20.46
CA SER A 29 -12.05 11.81 -21.26
C SER A 29 -12.98 12.67 -20.42
N LEU A 30 -13.42 13.80 -20.92
CA LEU A 30 -14.41 14.64 -20.21
C LEU A 30 -15.71 13.89 -19.88
N SER A 31 -16.13 12.95 -20.73
CA SER A 31 -17.28 12.08 -20.46
C SER A 31 -17.06 11.10 -19.30
N SER A 32 -15.80 10.78 -18.97
CA SER A 32 -15.50 9.91 -17.81
C SER A 32 -15.87 10.58 -16.49
N LEU A 33 -15.86 11.92 -16.41
CA LEU A 33 -16.28 12.66 -15.20
C LEU A 33 -17.76 12.46 -14.91
N GLU A 34 -18.59 12.36 -15.93
CA GLU A 34 -20.02 12.15 -15.78
C GLU A 34 -20.38 10.70 -15.47
N THR A 35 -19.67 9.75 -16.08
CA THR A 35 -19.97 8.31 -15.95
C THR A 35 -19.30 7.63 -14.78
N CYS A 36 -18.09 8.05 -14.39
CA CYS A 36 -17.26 7.41 -13.37
C CYS A 36 -16.99 8.30 -12.14
N GLY A 37 -17.65 9.44 -12.01
CA GLY A 37 -17.39 10.40 -10.92
C GLY A 37 -17.56 9.83 -9.51
N ALA A 38 -18.43 8.82 -9.33
CA ALA A 38 -18.62 8.13 -8.05
C ALA A 38 -17.49 7.14 -7.73
N GLU A 39 -16.77 6.68 -8.75
CA GLU A 39 -15.70 5.68 -8.62
C GLU A 39 -14.32 6.31 -8.39
N VAL A 40 -14.20 7.63 -8.54
CA VAL A 40 -12.95 8.34 -8.26
C VAL A 40 -12.61 8.24 -6.78
N GLN A 41 -11.44 7.71 -6.48
CA GLN A 41 -10.91 7.70 -5.13
C GLN A 41 -10.69 9.12 -4.64
N LYS A 42 -11.17 9.42 -3.44
CA LYS A 42 -11.08 10.73 -2.81
C LYS A 42 -10.31 10.61 -1.51
N GLY A 43 -9.18 11.30 -1.42
CA GLY A 43 -8.38 11.32 -0.22
C GLY A 43 -9.07 12.06 0.94
N ASN A 44 -8.80 11.65 2.17
CA ASN A 44 -9.28 12.25 3.40
C ASN A 44 -8.12 12.37 4.41
N ALA A 45 -7.31 13.40 4.25
CA ALA A 45 -6.12 13.61 5.07
C ALA A 45 -6.40 13.67 6.59
N PRO A 46 -7.52 14.23 7.09
CA PRO A 46 -7.87 14.14 8.51
C PRO A 46 -8.06 12.71 9.00
N GLU A 47 -8.68 11.84 8.20
CA GLU A 47 -8.88 10.43 8.57
C GLU A 47 -7.57 9.66 8.58
N GLU A 48 -6.72 9.88 7.57
CA GLU A 48 -5.36 9.34 7.52
C GLU A 48 -4.55 9.73 8.76
N ARG A 49 -4.65 10.98 9.20
CA ARG A 49 -3.96 11.46 10.40
C ARG A 49 -4.39 10.74 11.67
N LYS A 50 -5.67 10.42 11.81
CA LYS A 50 -6.19 9.65 12.96
C LYS A 50 -5.62 8.23 12.96
N LEU A 51 -5.60 7.57 11.79
CA LEU A 51 -4.97 6.25 11.62
C LEU A 51 -3.50 6.28 12.04
N GLN A 52 -2.73 7.22 11.53
CA GLN A 52 -1.31 7.39 11.89
C GLN A 52 -1.12 7.57 13.39
N ARG A 53 -1.97 8.35 14.06
CA ARG A 53 -1.88 8.56 15.50
C ARG A 53 -2.18 7.28 16.29
N LEU A 54 -3.20 6.52 15.89
CA LEU A 54 -3.51 5.23 16.52
C LEU A 54 -2.35 4.24 16.37
N PHE A 55 -1.81 4.08 15.16
CA PHE A 55 -0.69 3.15 14.91
C PHE A 55 0.61 3.56 15.60
N ARG A 56 0.79 4.83 15.92
CA ARG A 56 1.93 5.33 16.72
C ARG A 56 1.71 5.19 18.23
N ASN A 57 0.51 4.89 18.66
CA ASN A 57 0.23 4.60 20.07
C ASN A 57 0.71 3.19 20.41
N ALA A 58 1.73 3.08 21.26
CA ALA A 58 2.32 1.80 21.64
C ALA A 58 1.33 0.84 22.36
N GLU A 59 0.29 1.37 23.01
CA GLU A 59 -0.74 0.52 23.61
C GLU A 59 -1.62 -0.13 22.53
N ALA A 60 -1.94 0.58 21.47
CA ALA A 60 -2.75 0.07 20.37
C ALA A 60 -1.93 -0.84 19.45
N SER A 61 -0.74 -0.41 19.04
CA SER A 61 0.08 -1.16 18.09
C SER A 61 0.53 -2.53 18.61
N LYS A 62 0.72 -2.69 19.92
CA LYS A 62 1.06 -3.97 20.53
C LYS A 62 -0.09 -4.99 20.53
N LEU A 63 -1.33 -4.55 20.36
CA LEU A 63 -2.49 -5.43 20.26
C LEU A 63 -2.70 -5.96 18.85
N ILE A 64 -2.07 -5.32 17.85
CA ILE A 64 -2.21 -5.68 16.45
C ILE A 64 -1.32 -6.88 16.13
N LYS A 65 -1.92 -7.99 15.71
CA LYS A 65 -1.21 -9.20 15.26
C LYS A 65 -0.83 -9.12 13.79
N ARG A 66 -1.71 -8.58 12.96
CA ARG A 66 -1.53 -8.31 11.53
C ARG A 66 -2.34 -7.08 11.15
N CYS A 67 -1.92 -6.41 10.08
CA CYS A 67 -2.67 -5.33 9.47
C CYS A 67 -2.44 -5.30 7.97
N ASN A 68 -3.41 -4.74 7.27
CA ASN A 68 -3.32 -4.44 5.84
C ASN A 68 -4.09 -3.16 5.54
N ASP A 69 -3.63 -2.40 4.55
CA ASP A 69 -4.34 -1.21 4.08
C ASP A 69 -5.40 -1.57 3.03
N PHE A 70 -6.29 -0.63 2.76
CA PHE A 70 -7.30 -0.78 1.72
C PHE A 70 -6.81 -0.13 0.43
N GLY A 71 -6.53 -0.95 -0.56
CA GLY A 71 -6.24 -0.58 -1.93
C GLY A 71 -7.13 -1.34 -2.89
N ALA A 72 -6.58 -1.72 -4.04
CA ALA A 72 -7.28 -2.49 -5.06
C ALA A 72 -7.86 -3.79 -4.49
N GLY A 73 -9.14 -4.05 -4.80
CA GLY A 73 -9.88 -5.20 -4.31
C GLY A 73 -10.54 -5.02 -2.94
N GLY A 74 -10.38 -3.87 -2.29
CA GLY A 74 -11.12 -3.48 -1.10
C GLY A 74 -11.09 -4.50 0.03
N VAL A 75 -12.25 -4.80 0.62
CA VAL A 75 -12.42 -5.80 1.70
C VAL A 75 -11.90 -7.18 1.28
N SER A 76 -12.13 -7.58 0.03
CA SER A 76 -11.73 -8.90 -0.48
C SER A 76 -10.22 -9.13 -0.40
N VAL A 77 -9.43 -8.10 -0.61
CA VAL A 77 -7.96 -8.16 -0.55
C VAL A 77 -7.46 -7.75 0.83
N ALA A 78 -7.81 -6.56 1.30
CA ALA A 78 -7.30 -6.02 2.55
C ALA A 78 -7.57 -6.94 3.76
N ILE A 79 -8.75 -7.53 3.83
CA ILE A 79 -9.10 -8.50 4.87
C ILE A 79 -8.74 -9.91 4.43
N GLY A 80 -9.01 -10.26 3.16
CA GLY A 80 -8.81 -11.62 2.64
C GLY A 80 -7.37 -12.13 2.73
N GLU A 81 -6.37 -11.26 2.84
CA GLU A 81 -4.95 -11.62 2.98
C GLU A 81 -4.49 -11.76 4.44
N LEU A 82 -5.32 -11.42 5.42
CA LEU A 82 -4.92 -11.40 6.83
C LEU A 82 -4.78 -12.79 7.46
N ALA A 83 -5.54 -13.77 6.97
CA ALA A 83 -5.51 -15.15 7.45
C ALA A 83 -5.99 -16.13 6.37
N ASP A 84 -5.67 -17.42 6.55
CA ASP A 84 -6.10 -18.47 5.61
C ASP A 84 -7.60 -18.73 5.67
N GLY A 85 -8.16 -18.74 6.86
CA GLY A 85 -9.60 -18.90 7.09
C GLY A 85 -10.22 -17.61 7.61
N LEU A 86 -11.24 -17.08 6.93
CA LEU A 86 -11.90 -15.82 7.26
C LEU A 86 -13.40 -15.91 7.00
N ASP A 87 -14.18 -15.44 7.97
CA ASP A 87 -15.62 -15.24 7.83
C ASP A 87 -15.94 -13.75 7.95
N ILE A 88 -16.25 -13.13 6.82
CA ILE A 88 -16.44 -11.69 6.69
C ILE A 88 -17.93 -11.37 6.64
N ASN A 89 -18.36 -10.46 7.50
CA ASN A 89 -19.71 -9.91 7.50
C ASN A 89 -19.72 -8.55 6.78
N LEU A 90 -20.15 -8.53 5.52
CA LEU A 90 -20.24 -7.30 4.73
C LEU A 90 -21.34 -6.35 5.23
N ASP A 91 -22.36 -6.87 5.94
CA ASP A 91 -23.39 -6.01 6.53
C ASP A 91 -22.84 -5.11 7.64
N ALA A 92 -21.73 -5.51 8.27
CA ALA A 92 -21.04 -4.75 9.30
C ALA A 92 -20.11 -3.67 8.74
N VAL A 93 -19.80 -3.71 7.44
CA VAL A 93 -18.86 -2.74 6.82
C VAL A 93 -19.51 -1.34 6.79
N PRO A 94 -18.87 -0.31 7.41
CA PRO A 94 -19.42 1.03 7.44
C PRO A 94 -19.55 1.63 6.04
N LYS A 95 -20.69 2.26 5.77
CA LYS A 95 -21.05 2.82 4.46
C LYS A 95 -21.12 4.34 4.50
N LYS A 96 -20.69 5.00 3.42
CA LYS A 96 -20.86 6.45 3.23
C LYS A 96 -22.33 6.82 2.97
N TYR A 97 -23.06 5.93 2.29
CA TYR A 97 -24.45 6.08 1.87
C TYR A 97 -25.11 4.72 1.63
N ASP A 98 -26.42 4.71 1.57
CA ASP A 98 -27.19 3.50 1.25
C ASP A 98 -27.14 3.15 -0.24
N GLY A 99 -27.51 1.91 -0.57
CA GLY A 99 -27.63 1.42 -1.93
C GLY A 99 -26.36 0.76 -2.48
N LEU A 100 -25.36 0.50 -1.62
CA LEU A 100 -24.23 -0.36 -1.96
C LEU A 100 -24.65 -1.82 -1.86
N ASP A 101 -24.35 -2.59 -2.90
CA ASP A 101 -24.57 -4.04 -2.90
C ASP A 101 -23.38 -4.81 -2.29
N GLY A 102 -23.54 -6.13 -2.17
CA GLY A 102 -22.49 -6.97 -1.57
C GLY A 102 -21.18 -6.99 -2.38
N THR A 103 -21.25 -6.87 -3.71
CA THR A 103 -20.09 -6.81 -4.57
C THR A 103 -19.35 -5.49 -4.38
N GLU A 104 -20.07 -4.37 -4.42
CA GLU A 104 -19.49 -3.04 -4.19
C GLU A 104 -18.83 -2.95 -2.80
N LEU A 105 -19.47 -3.51 -1.76
CA LEU A 105 -18.88 -3.56 -0.42
C LEU A 105 -17.60 -4.40 -0.36
N ALA A 106 -17.58 -5.52 -1.11
CA ALA A 106 -16.46 -6.44 -1.12
C ALA A 106 -15.22 -5.89 -1.84
N ILE A 107 -15.41 -5.08 -2.91
CA ILE A 107 -14.30 -4.66 -3.80
C ILE A 107 -13.98 -3.17 -3.75
N SER A 108 -14.77 -2.36 -3.05
CA SER A 108 -14.56 -0.91 -2.99
C SER A 108 -13.19 -0.54 -2.42
N GLU A 109 -12.49 0.35 -3.13
CA GLU A 109 -11.17 0.86 -2.80
C GLU A 109 -11.23 2.18 -2.01
N SER A 110 -12.28 2.42 -1.22
CA SER A 110 -12.34 3.62 -0.38
C SER A 110 -11.09 3.73 0.50
N GLN A 111 -10.39 4.85 0.40
CA GLN A 111 -9.10 5.10 1.01
C GLN A 111 -9.20 5.45 2.51
N GLU A 112 -8.05 5.60 3.15
CA GLU A 112 -7.86 5.90 4.58
C GLU A 112 -8.58 4.90 5.47
N ARG A 113 -8.41 3.61 5.13
CA ARG A 113 -8.90 2.49 5.91
C ARG A 113 -7.77 1.51 6.20
N MET A 114 -7.83 0.87 7.35
CA MET A 114 -6.93 -0.23 7.72
C MET A 114 -7.77 -1.39 8.25
N ALA A 115 -7.37 -2.61 7.92
CA ALA A 115 -7.86 -3.82 8.57
C ALA A 115 -6.80 -4.34 9.53
N VAL A 116 -7.17 -4.64 10.75
CA VAL A 116 -6.27 -5.17 11.77
C VAL A 116 -6.82 -6.44 12.39
N VAL A 117 -5.93 -7.38 12.69
CA VAL A 117 -6.24 -8.59 13.44
C VAL A 117 -5.84 -8.39 14.89
N VAL A 118 -6.77 -8.55 15.78
CA VAL A 118 -6.54 -8.46 17.24
C VAL A 118 -7.08 -9.70 17.94
N ASP A 119 -6.55 -9.99 19.12
CA ASP A 119 -7.11 -11.04 19.99
C ASP A 119 -8.54 -10.69 20.40
N LYS A 120 -9.41 -11.69 20.43
CA LYS A 120 -10.82 -11.49 20.82
C LYS A 120 -10.97 -10.81 22.19
N ALA A 121 -10.08 -11.11 23.13
CA ALA A 121 -10.09 -10.50 24.45
C ALA A 121 -9.72 -9.01 24.43
N ASP A 122 -8.95 -8.58 23.43
CA ASP A 122 -8.42 -7.21 23.33
C ASP A 122 -9.27 -6.28 22.46
N VAL A 123 -10.27 -6.79 21.76
CA VAL A 123 -11.13 -6.01 20.82
C VAL A 123 -11.70 -4.77 21.50
N LYS A 124 -12.29 -4.91 22.68
CA LYS A 124 -12.89 -3.77 23.40
C LYS A 124 -11.87 -2.68 23.68
N LYS A 125 -10.73 -3.05 24.24
CA LYS A 125 -9.64 -2.13 24.55
C LYS A 125 -9.11 -1.45 23.30
N PHE A 126 -8.95 -2.20 22.21
CA PHE A 126 -8.48 -1.67 20.94
C PHE A 126 -9.45 -0.63 20.35
N CYS A 127 -10.76 -0.92 20.34
CA CYS A 127 -11.78 0.02 19.91
C CYS A 127 -11.83 1.29 20.76
N GLU A 128 -11.68 1.18 22.08
CA GLU A 128 -11.58 2.34 22.99
C GLU A 128 -10.35 3.23 22.69
N LEU A 129 -9.23 2.63 22.29
CA LEU A 129 -8.04 3.38 21.86
C LEU A 129 -8.26 4.09 20.53
N ALA A 130 -8.98 3.47 19.59
CA ALA A 130 -9.36 4.09 18.31
C ALA A 130 -10.32 5.27 18.54
N GLU A 131 -11.32 5.11 19.42
CA GLU A 131 -12.28 6.15 19.77
C GLU A 131 -11.59 7.40 20.35
N LYS A 132 -10.53 7.25 21.15
CA LYS A 132 -9.73 8.38 21.68
C LYS A 132 -9.10 9.23 20.56
N GLU A 133 -8.88 8.66 19.39
CA GLU A 133 -8.41 9.38 18.21
C GLU A 133 -9.55 9.83 17.30
N ASN A 134 -10.82 9.69 17.71
CA ASN A 134 -12.02 9.89 16.90
C ASN A 134 -12.02 9.06 15.62
N LEU A 135 -11.50 7.84 15.69
CA LEU A 135 -11.41 6.90 14.60
C LEU A 135 -12.51 5.85 14.72
N GLU A 136 -13.30 5.67 13.67
CA GLU A 136 -14.30 4.60 13.63
C GLU A 136 -13.60 3.24 13.58
N ALA A 137 -14.02 2.31 14.42
CA ALA A 137 -13.49 0.96 14.53
C ALA A 137 -14.63 -0.04 14.59
N THR A 138 -14.73 -0.91 13.59
CA THR A 138 -15.85 -1.81 13.43
C THR A 138 -15.37 -3.26 13.26
N VAL A 139 -15.92 -4.18 14.03
CA VAL A 139 -15.70 -5.62 13.85
C VAL A 139 -16.39 -6.07 12.57
N VAL A 140 -15.63 -6.62 11.64
CA VAL A 140 -16.14 -7.01 10.32
C VAL A 140 -15.86 -8.47 9.95
N ALA A 141 -14.96 -9.15 10.64
CA ALA A 141 -14.65 -10.55 10.36
C ALA A 141 -14.08 -11.27 11.58
N GLU A 142 -14.12 -12.60 11.50
CA GLU A 142 -13.50 -13.51 12.45
C GLU A 142 -12.56 -14.48 11.70
N VAL A 143 -11.39 -14.74 12.26
CA VAL A 143 -10.48 -15.76 11.75
C VAL A 143 -11.00 -17.15 12.09
N LYS A 144 -11.06 -18.02 11.10
CA LYS A 144 -11.59 -19.39 11.21
C LYS A 144 -10.48 -20.43 11.08
N GLN A 145 -10.76 -21.63 11.59
CA GLN A 145 -9.87 -22.79 11.44
C GLN A 145 -9.88 -23.32 10.01
N GLU A 146 -11.06 -23.35 9.41
CA GLU A 146 -11.24 -23.81 8.03
C GLU A 146 -10.63 -22.78 7.07
N ALA A 147 -9.75 -23.24 6.20
CA ALA A 147 -9.02 -22.40 5.24
C ALA A 147 -9.91 -22.00 4.05
N TYR A 148 -10.93 -21.20 4.32
CA TYR A 148 -11.86 -20.61 3.35
C TYR A 148 -11.99 -19.10 3.55
N LEU A 149 -12.07 -18.38 2.46
CA LEU A 149 -12.57 -17.01 2.45
C LEU A 149 -14.08 -17.04 2.23
N THR A 150 -14.82 -16.64 3.25
CA THR A 150 -16.29 -16.56 3.19
C THR A 150 -16.75 -15.13 3.41
N MET A 151 -17.77 -14.69 2.66
CA MET A 151 -18.41 -13.39 2.84
C MET A 151 -19.92 -13.55 2.85
N THR A 152 -20.54 -12.89 3.81
CA THR A 152 -22.01 -12.87 3.99
C THR A 152 -22.54 -11.45 3.79
N TRP A 153 -23.62 -11.31 3.04
CA TRP A 153 -24.35 -10.07 2.81
C TRP A 153 -25.85 -10.34 2.82
N ASN A 154 -26.61 -9.53 3.57
CA ASN A 154 -28.05 -9.70 3.77
C ASN A 154 -28.41 -11.14 4.18
N GLY A 155 -27.63 -11.71 5.09
CA GLY A 155 -27.85 -13.08 5.59
C GLY A 155 -27.54 -14.17 4.58
N LYS A 156 -27.02 -13.85 3.39
CA LYS A 156 -26.65 -14.83 2.35
C LYS A 156 -25.15 -14.89 2.19
N ARG A 157 -24.60 -16.08 2.11
CA ARG A 157 -23.20 -16.28 1.74
C ARG A 157 -23.03 -16.01 0.25
N ILE A 158 -22.31 -14.95 -0.11
CA ILE A 158 -22.07 -14.53 -1.50
C ILE A 158 -20.67 -14.92 -1.99
N VAL A 159 -19.72 -15.18 -1.08
CA VAL A 159 -18.37 -15.69 -1.40
C VAL A 159 -18.09 -16.91 -0.52
N ASN A 160 -17.54 -17.96 -1.13
CA ASN A 160 -17.07 -19.16 -0.45
C ASN A 160 -15.96 -19.81 -1.29
N ILE A 161 -14.70 -19.40 -1.06
CA ILE A 161 -13.55 -19.78 -1.87
C ILE A 161 -12.51 -20.43 -0.96
N SER A 162 -12.01 -21.62 -1.33
CA SER A 162 -10.93 -22.25 -0.58
C SER A 162 -9.62 -21.49 -0.71
N ARG A 163 -8.80 -21.50 0.33
CA ARG A 163 -7.47 -20.92 0.30
C ARG A 163 -6.56 -21.60 -0.71
N GLU A 164 -6.71 -22.89 -0.88
CA GLU A 164 -6.01 -23.66 -1.91
C GLU A 164 -6.25 -23.08 -3.32
N PHE A 165 -7.52 -22.78 -3.65
CA PHE A 165 -7.85 -22.15 -4.93
C PHE A 165 -7.24 -20.75 -5.05
N LEU A 166 -7.33 -19.92 -4.02
CA LEU A 166 -6.75 -18.59 -4.03
C LEU A 166 -5.21 -18.62 -4.21
N ASN A 167 -4.54 -19.60 -3.61
CA ASN A 167 -3.10 -19.77 -3.71
C ASN A 167 -2.64 -20.40 -5.03
N SER A 168 -3.54 -20.99 -5.83
CA SER A 168 -3.21 -21.62 -7.10
C SER A 168 -2.83 -20.63 -8.21
N ASN A 169 -3.05 -19.33 -8.02
CA ASN A 169 -2.93 -18.29 -9.05
C ASN A 169 -3.77 -18.54 -10.31
N GLY A 170 -4.83 -19.35 -10.20
CA GLY A 170 -5.71 -19.75 -11.30
C GLY A 170 -5.13 -20.87 -12.14
N ALA A 171 -5.43 -20.89 -13.45
CA ALA A 171 -4.95 -21.92 -14.36
C ALA A 171 -3.42 -21.88 -14.52
N GLU A 172 -2.82 -23.05 -14.67
CA GLU A 172 -1.39 -23.18 -14.93
C GLU A 172 -0.98 -22.35 -16.16
N LYS A 173 0.06 -21.55 -16.01
CA LYS A 173 0.55 -20.66 -17.08
C LYS A 173 1.87 -21.20 -17.62
N HIS A 174 1.89 -21.46 -18.91
CA HIS A 174 3.10 -21.87 -19.63
C HIS A 174 3.63 -20.68 -20.43
N ILE A 175 4.89 -20.31 -20.21
CA ILE A 175 5.57 -19.25 -20.94
C ILE A 175 6.81 -19.84 -21.61
N SER A 176 6.98 -19.59 -22.90
CA SER A 176 8.22 -19.83 -23.61
C SER A 176 9.02 -18.53 -23.67
N ILE A 177 10.21 -18.53 -23.10
CA ILE A 177 11.11 -17.38 -23.09
C ILE A 177 12.25 -17.66 -24.07
N ALA A 178 12.38 -16.80 -25.07
CA ALA A 178 13.55 -16.77 -25.94
C ALA A 178 14.39 -15.54 -25.53
N PRO A 179 15.57 -15.72 -24.94
CA PRO A 179 16.44 -14.59 -24.64
C PRO A 179 16.89 -13.92 -25.92
N GLU A 180 16.80 -12.60 -25.94
CA GLU A 180 17.40 -11.83 -27.02
C GLU A 180 18.93 -11.96 -27.01
N LYS A 181 19.52 -11.79 -28.19
CA LYS A 181 20.98 -11.74 -28.26
C LYS A 181 21.47 -10.52 -27.48
N THR A 182 22.49 -10.71 -26.70
CA THR A 182 23.18 -9.62 -25.99
C THR A 182 23.54 -8.52 -26.98
N GLN A 183 23.08 -7.31 -26.69
CA GLN A 183 23.45 -6.14 -27.50
C GLN A 183 24.89 -5.74 -27.14
N ASN A 184 25.62 -5.25 -28.13
CA ASN A 184 26.89 -4.60 -27.85
C ASN A 184 26.62 -3.18 -27.37
N PHE A 185 27.00 -2.90 -26.13
CA PHE A 185 26.85 -1.57 -25.50
C PHE A 185 28.05 -0.65 -25.78
N GLU A 186 29.06 -1.13 -26.53
CA GLU A 186 30.18 -0.29 -26.95
C GLU A 186 29.67 0.83 -27.87
N LYS A 187 29.96 2.05 -27.50
CA LYS A 187 29.68 3.23 -28.33
C LYS A 187 30.94 3.57 -29.12
N ALA A 188 30.80 3.74 -30.42
CA ALA A 188 31.91 4.21 -31.26
C ALA A 188 32.35 5.62 -30.80
N VAL A 189 33.64 5.78 -30.58
CA VAL A 189 34.25 7.08 -30.30
C VAL A 189 34.48 7.79 -31.64
N THR A 190 33.96 9.00 -31.79
CA THR A 190 34.16 9.84 -32.98
C THR A 190 35.14 10.96 -32.68
N ASP A 191 35.59 11.65 -33.72
CA ASP A 191 36.51 12.79 -33.58
C ASP A 191 35.86 14.02 -32.96
N ASP A 192 34.52 14.07 -32.87
CA ASP A 192 33.79 15.15 -32.17
C ASP A 192 33.54 14.81 -30.70
N PHE A 193 34.59 14.90 -29.90
CA PHE A 193 34.52 14.65 -28.48
C PHE A 193 33.59 15.61 -27.74
N GLU A 194 33.52 16.87 -28.13
CA GLU A 194 32.67 17.85 -27.46
C GLU A 194 31.20 17.47 -27.56
N LYS A 195 30.77 17.10 -28.76
CA LYS A 195 29.41 16.66 -28.99
C LYS A 195 29.12 15.36 -28.22
N GLN A 196 30.02 14.38 -28.28
CA GLN A 196 29.82 13.10 -27.58
C GLN A 196 29.73 13.29 -26.04
N TYR A 197 30.53 14.18 -25.47
CA TYR A 197 30.43 14.49 -24.03
C TYR A 197 29.09 15.15 -23.68
N LYS A 198 28.61 16.08 -24.52
CA LYS A 198 27.32 16.73 -24.32
C LYS A 198 26.17 15.71 -24.43
N ASP A 199 26.21 14.85 -25.42
CA ASP A 199 25.22 13.79 -25.63
C ASP A 199 25.20 12.82 -24.45
N LEU A 200 26.40 12.39 -23.97
CA LEU A 200 26.54 11.50 -22.81
C LEU A 200 26.00 12.16 -21.53
N ALA A 201 26.38 13.42 -21.29
CA ALA A 201 25.91 14.17 -20.11
C ALA A 201 24.39 14.42 -20.13
N SER A 202 23.78 14.42 -21.30
CA SER A 202 22.34 14.59 -21.50
C SER A 202 21.56 13.28 -21.45
N ASP A 203 22.22 12.13 -21.57
CA ASP A 203 21.59 10.82 -21.50
C ASP A 203 20.93 10.62 -20.13
N LEU A 204 19.65 10.23 -20.12
CA LEU A 204 18.87 10.07 -18.90
C LEU A 204 19.44 9.02 -17.93
N ASN A 205 20.24 8.07 -18.41
CA ASN A 205 20.91 7.08 -17.56
C ASN A 205 22.20 7.63 -16.93
N VAL A 206 22.78 8.70 -17.50
CA VAL A 206 24.09 9.25 -17.10
C VAL A 206 23.96 10.61 -16.42
N CYS A 207 23.00 11.44 -16.84
CA CYS A 207 22.80 12.77 -16.29
C CYS A 207 22.60 12.76 -14.76
N SER A 208 22.99 13.85 -14.10
CA SER A 208 22.84 14.00 -12.65
C SER A 208 21.36 13.93 -12.24
N LYS A 209 21.06 13.12 -11.21
CA LYS A 209 19.74 13.05 -10.56
C LYS A 209 19.64 13.97 -9.33
N ARG A 210 20.62 14.84 -9.14
CA ARG A 210 20.73 15.68 -7.94
C ARG A 210 19.46 16.51 -7.69
N GLY A 211 18.91 17.13 -8.72
CA GLY A 211 17.71 17.95 -8.58
C GLY A 211 16.49 17.16 -8.06
N LEU A 212 16.32 15.91 -8.47
CA LEU A 212 15.27 15.04 -7.97
C LEU A 212 15.55 14.62 -6.52
N SER A 213 16.77 14.16 -6.23
CA SER A 213 17.17 13.69 -4.90
C SER A 213 17.06 14.80 -3.86
N GLU A 214 17.53 16.02 -4.16
CA GLU A 214 17.41 17.16 -3.25
C GLU A 214 15.97 17.57 -3.00
N ARG A 215 15.10 17.42 -3.99
CA ARG A 215 13.70 17.83 -3.89
C ARG A 215 12.81 16.82 -3.19
N PHE A 216 13.03 15.53 -3.39
CA PHE A 216 12.10 14.49 -2.96
C PHE A 216 12.67 13.52 -1.92
N ASP A 217 13.98 13.32 -1.87
CA ASP A 217 14.58 12.26 -1.06
C ASP A 217 15.42 12.74 0.12
N SER A 218 16.05 13.92 0.01
CA SER A 218 17.12 14.30 0.94
C SER A 218 16.66 14.64 2.35
N THR A 219 15.50 15.26 2.50
CA THR A 219 15.04 15.85 3.77
C THR A 219 13.67 15.41 4.21
N ILE A 220 13.05 14.48 3.50
CA ILE A 220 11.71 13.98 3.81
C ILE A 220 11.72 13.36 5.21
N GLY A 221 10.82 13.83 6.07
CA GLY A 221 10.67 13.37 7.45
C GLY A 221 11.75 13.88 8.41
N SER A 222 12.69 14.70 7.97
CA SER A 222 13.75 15.33 8.81
C SER A 222 14.62 14.35 9.61
N GLY A 223 14.64 13.08 9.20
CA GLY A 223 15.43 12.02 9.87
C GLY A 223 16.71 11.64 9.15
N THR A 224 17.04 12.31 8.04
CA THR A 224 18.20 11.97 7.19
C THR A 224 19.51 12.20 7.92
N VAL A 225 20.33 11.16 8.03
CA VAL A 225 21.68 11.18 8.58
C VAL A 225 22.71 11.18 7.46
N LEU A 226 22.53 10.34 6.45
CA LEU A 226 23.38 10.27 5.29
C LEU A 226 22.64 10.87 4.09
N MET A 227 23.20 11.96 3.56
CA MET A 227 22.66 12.64 2.38
C MET A 227 22.94 11.85 1.10
N PRO A 228 22.14 11.99 0.04
CA PRO A 228 22.27 11.20 -1.18
C PRO A 228 23.53 11.53 -2.00
N PHE A 229 24.19 12.65 -1.71
CA PHE A 229 25.46 13.04 -2.34
C PHE A 229 26.51 13.33 -1.29
N GLY A 230 27.69 12.79 -1.48
CA GLY A 230 28.85 12.94 -0.58
C GLY A 230 30.06 13.56 -1.28
N GLY A 231 31.20 13.42 -0.60
CA GLY A 231 32.45 14.01 -1.00
C GLY A 231 32.56 15.50 -0.61
N LYS A 232 33.75 16.09 -0.81
CA LYS A 232 34.05 17.49 -0.46
C LYS A 232 33.06 18.49 -1.08
N ASN A 233 32.64 18.24 -2.31
CA ASN A 233 31.76 19.13 -3.06
C ASN A 233 30.30 18.64 -3.07
N GLN A 234 29.99 17.55 -2.34
CA GLN A 234 28.66 16.93 -2.30
C GLN A 234 28.08 16.66 -3.71
N LEU A 235 28.90 16.10 -4.59
CA LEU A 235 28.53 15.77 -5.97
C LEU A 235 28.59 14.26 -6.27
N THR A 236 29.19 13.48 -5.36
CA THR A 236 29.34 12.03 -5.55
C THR A 236 28.09 11.29 -5.09
N PRO A 237 27.37 10.59 -5.96
CA PRO A 237 26.23 9.79 -5.56
C PRO A 237 26.62 8.73 -4.52
N ILE A 238 25.79 8.54 -3.51
CA ILE A 238 25.97 7.55 -2.46
C ILE A 238 24.99 6.42 -2.68
N GLN A 239 25.46 5.18 -2.63
CA GLN A 239 24.65 3.98 -2.79
C GLN A 239 24.20 3.43 -1.43
N ALA A 240 23.79 4.31 -0.55
CA ALA A 240 23.30 3.97 0.77
C ALA A 240 22.37 5.07 1.30
N MET A 241 21.54 4.69 2.25
CA MET A 241 20.78 5.64 3.07
C MET A 241 20.97 5.33 4.55
N VAL A 242 20.97 6.35 5.37
CA VAL A 242 20.90 6.25 6.84
C VAL A 242 19.86 7.25 7.32
N GLN A 243 18.86 6.74 8.03
CA GLN A 243 17.80 7.56 8.61
C GLN A 243 17.59 7.24 10.08
N LYS A 244 17.35 8.26 10.88
CA LYS A 244 16.91 8.07 12.26
C LYS A 244 15.55 7.41 12.32
N ILE A 245 15.38 6.49 13.26
CA ILE A 245 14.09 5.90 13.56
C ILE A 245 13.19 6.97 14.16
N SER A 246 12.02 7.18 13.54
CA SER A 246 11.04 8.15 14.06
C SER A 246 10.49 7.69 15.40
N VAL A 247 10.56 8.56 16.40
CA VAL A 247 9.93 8.38 17.72
C VAL A 247 9.05 9.58 18.05
N GLU A 248 7.89 9.31 18.65
CA GLU A 248 6.95 10.39 18.98
C GLU A 248 7.41 11.14 20.23
N LYS A 249 7.46 12.49 20.13
CA LYS A 249 7.77 13.42 21.24
C LYS A 249 9.10 13.16 21.94
N LYS A 250 10.02 12.44 21.32
CA LYS A 250 11.33 12.09 21.87
C LYS A 250 12.40 12.16 20.79
N HIS A 251 13.64 11.95 21.16
CA HIS A 251 14.78 11.81 20.25
C HIS A 251 15.36 10.40 20.38
N THR A 252 15.88 9.89 19.29
CA THR A 252 16.70 8.67 19.26
C THR A 252 17.96 8.91 18.45
N ASN A 253 19.00 8.17 18.76
CA ASN A 253 20.20 8.04 17.96
C ASN A 253 20.21 6.73 17.17
N ASP A 254 19.19 5.90 17.35
CA ASP A 254 19.04 4.68 16.56
C ASP A 254 18.69 5.03 15.12
N CYS A 255 19.33 4.34 14.20
CA CYS A 255 19.17 4.56 12.77
C CYS A 255 18.87 3.24 12.06
N SER A 256 18.06 3.32 11.03
CA SER A 256 18.02 2.31 9.97
C SER A 256 19.00 2.70 8.89
N PHE A 257 19.64 1.72 8.28
CA PHE A 257 20.48 1.93 7.11
C PHE A 257 20.23 0.84 6.07
N MET A 258 20.39 1.22 4.82
CA MET A 258 20.30 0.34 3.67
C MET A 258 21.39 0.74 2.66
N SER A 259 21.99 -0.26 2.05
CA SER A 259 22.89 -0.06 0.91
C SER A 259 22.40 -0.91 -0.26
N TRP A 260 22.72 -0.49 -1.45
CA TRP A 260 22.31 -1.19 -2.66
C TRP A 260 23.43 -1.17 -3.70
N GLY A 261 23.40 -2.16 -4.56
CA GLY A 261 24.16 -2.21 -5.80
C GLY A 261 23.22 -2.68 -6.90
N TYR A 262 23.21 -1.99 -8.01
CA TYR A 262 22.33 -2.31 -9.13
C TYR A 262 23.09 -2.10 -10.44
N ASN A 263 23.03 -3.11 -11.28
CA ASN A 263 23.48 -3.03 -12.66
C ASN A 263 22.33 -3.53 -13.56
N PRO A 264 21.75 -2.65 -14.39
CA PRO A 264 20.62 -3.02 -15.25
C PRO A 264 21.03 -3.78 -16.52
N PHE A 265 22.34 -4.01 -16.77
CA PHE A 265 22.89 -4.60 -18.00
C PHE A 265 23.48 -5.99 -17.76
#